data_82f8f90597603c383f741aac0e90bae9
#
_entry.id   82f8f90597603c383f741aac0e90bae9
#
_cell.length_a   1.000
_cell.length_b   1.000
_cell.length_c   1.000
_cell.angle_alpha   90.00
_cell.angle_beta   90.00
_cell.angle_gamma   90.00
#
_symmetry.space_group_name_H-M   'P 1'
#
loop_
_entity.id
_entity.type
_entity.pdbx_description
1 polymer ?
#
loop_
_entity_poly.entity_id
_entity_poly.type
_entity_poly.pdbx_seq_one_letter_code
_entity_poly.pdbx_strand_id
1 'polypeptide(L)'
;MRHLKILSTSDVHGFLYPTNYSQRDDQQPYGWFKAATLIRQIQDQAGPDDIVLTIENGDWIEGSSFDSYLATAAPDRASLLSKLPQDLHYDLGVLGNHEFNYGLDYLRECMADRNYPLLGANIDGAHAQGIVDAPYQIFKKKGVKIAVLGLTTAYVPVWEPASHLTGLTFQSALATAQHWVPKLRQRADVIIVAYHGGFEANLVSGEPTERLTGENEGAQLLTQVPGIDALVTGHQHRLIAGVYHKIPATQPGDKAVAVGEIDLDLDEELQITGRRAQLLPTAAVTPDPELTAKLAPIQAQTQDWLDTPVGHIGGASLRVTDHLAARLHGHPYLNFINQVEADAGQVDIAATALFNDDVAGLGETVTRRQVLNSYPYPNTLVVERVTGADLKAALERCASFFTLQNGAITVSEAFTTPKVELYNYDVYAGIDYTFDLTQPQGTRVTALSYHGQPVQADQQLDIVMNQYRGNGGGEYPMFRASKIIREINTSVADLIQDYLVAHPTVIGQQPQNLTIKR
;
A
#
# COMPACT_ATOMS: atom_id res chain seq x y z
N MET A 1 12.61 -36.66 -14.76
CA MET A 1 12.85 -35.23 -14.43
C MET A 1 11.48 -34.62 -14.13
N ARG A 2 11.36 -33.69 -13.17
CA ARG A 2 10.13 -32.93 -12.88
C ARG A 2 10.41 -31.45 -13.03
N HIS A 3 9.42 -30.70 -13.49
CA HIS A 3 9.51 -29.25 -13.61
C HIS A 3 8.47 -28.63 -12.68
N LEU A 4 8.92 -27.88 -11.67
CA LEU A 4 8.05 -27.14 -10.78
C LEU A 4 8.06 -25.66 -11.20
N LYS A 5 6.90 -25.21 -11.63
CA LYS A 5 6.62 -23.83 -12.00
C LYS A 5 5.78 -23.17 -10.90
N ILE A 6 6.26 -22.08 -10.33
CA ILE A 6 5.57 -21.28 -9.31
C ILE A 6 5.15 -19.98 -9.99
N LEU A 7 3.86 -19.75 -10.06
CA LEU A 7 3.26 -18.51 -10.55
C LEU A 7 2.80 -17.68 -9.35
N SER A 8 3.02 -16.38 -9.37
CA SER A 8 2.57 -15.49 -8.31
C SER A 8 1.99 -14.19 -8.83
N THR A 9 0.89 -13.74 -8.21
CA THR A 9 0.44 -12.36 -8.21
C THR A 9 0.64 -11.80 -6.80
N SER A 10 0.88 -10.51 -6.69
CA SER A 10 1.02 -9.76 -5.44
C SER A 10 0.59 -8.32 -5.69
N ASP A 11 0.13 -7.66 -4.66
CA ASP A 11 -0.16 -6.21 -4.71
C ASP A 11 -1.14 -5.84 -5.85
N VAL A 12 -2.14 -6.70 -6.06
CA VAL A 12 -3.16 -6.47 -7.10
C VAL A 12 -4.04 -5.28 -6.77
N HIS A 13 -4.27 -5.03 -5.47
CA HIS A 13 -5.00 -3.88 -4.96
C HIS A 13 -6.37 -3.69 -5.63
N GLY A 14 -7.08 -4.80 -5.88
CA GLY A 14 -8.39 -4.80 -6.52
C GLY A 14 -8.43 -4.26 -7.96
N PHE A 15 -7.30 -4.00 -8.59
CA PHE A 15 -7.24 -3.63 -10.00
C PHE A 15 -7.50 -4.85 -10.89
N LEU A 16 -8.75 -5.30 -10.89
CA LEU A 16 -9.20 -6.45 -11.69
C LEU A 16 -9.26 -6.10 -13.17
N TYR A 17 -9.89 -4.97 -13.50
CA TYR A 17 -10.01 -4.42 -14.85
C TYR A 17 -8.77 -3.59 -15.22
N PRO A 18 -8.47 -3.43 -16.53
CA PRO A 18 -7.38 -2.58 -16.99
C PRO A 18 -7.78 -1.09 -16.95
N THR A 19 -8.01 -0.58 -15.76
CA THR A 19 -8.44 0.82 -15.53
C THR A 19 -7.92 1.34 -14.19
N ASN A 20 -7.60 2.63 -14.13
CA ASN A 20 -7.31 3.33 -12.86
C ASN A 20 -8.53 4.06 -12.29
N TYR A 21 -9.69 3.91 -12.94
CA TYR A 21 -10.96 4.55 -12.58
C TYR A 21 -10.94 6.09 -12.62
N SER A 22 -9.92 6.72 -13.18
CA SER A 22 -9.87 8.18 -13.31
C SER A 22 -11.01 8.73 -14.16
N GLN A 23 -11.45 7.95 -15.14
CA GLN A 23 -12.62 8.19 -15.99
C GLN A 23 -13.24 6.86 -16.44
N ARG A 24 -14.49 6.90 -16.96
CA ARG A 24 -15.23 5.67 -17.31
C ARG A 24 -14.54 4.75 -18.30
N ASP A 25 -13.97 5.32 -19.34
CA ASP A 25 -13.42 4.59 -20.48
C ASP A 25 -11.88 4.49 -20.40
N ASP A 26 -11.32 4.69 -19.21
CA ASP A 26 -9.89 4.56 -18.99
C ASP A 26 -9.39 3.15 -19.30
N GLN A 27 -8.24 3.07 -19.96
CA GLN A 27 -7.58 1.81 -20.30
C GLN A 27 -6.11 1.85 -19.90
N GLN A 28 -5.73 0.91 -19.06
CA GLN A 28 -4.38 0.81 -18.52
C GLN A 28 -3.65 -0.46 -19.00
N PRO A 29 -2.31 -0.47 -19.03
CA PRO A 29 -1.52 -1.63 -19.46
C PRO A 29 -1.37 -2.69 -18.35
N TYR A 30 -2.27 -2.75 -17.37
CA TYR A 30 -2.28 -3.66 -16.25
C TYR A 30 -3.69 -4.18 -15.97
N GLY A 31 -3.87 -4.93 -14.89
CA GLY A 31 -5.13 -5.47 -14.41
C GLY A 31 -5.09 -6.98 -14.29
N TRP A 32 -5.69 -7.49 -13.21
CA TRP A 32 -5.60 -8.91 -12.89
C TRP A 32 -6.23 -9.83 -13.95
N PHE A 33 -7.25 -9.38 -14.68
CA PHE A 33 -7.84 -10.20 -15.77
C PHE A 33 -6.86 -10.44 -16.93
N LYS A 34 -5.83 -9.57 -17.09
CA LYS A 34 -4.72 -9.83 -18.02
C LYS A 34 -3.77 -10.89 -17.46
N ALA A 35 -3.43 -10.81 -16.17
CA ALA A 35 -2.64 -11.83 -15.48
C ALA A 35 -3.37 -13.19 -15.51
N ALA A 36 -4.69 -13.19 -15.34
CA ALA A 36 -5.53 -14.38 -15.41
C ALA A 36 -5.38 -15.13 -16.74
N THR A 37 -5.35 -14.39 -17.87
CA THR A 37 -5.11 -14.97 -19.18
C THR A 37 -3.76 -15.69 -19.25
N LEU A 38 -2.68 -15.08 -18.75
CA LEU A 38 -1.35 -15.70 -18.74
C LEU A 38 -1.29 -16.93 -17.85
N ILE A 39 -1.85 -16.84 -16.64
CA ILE A 39 -1.86 -17.95 -15.69
C ILE A 39 -2.61 -19.15 -16.29
N ARG A 40 -3.81 -18.94 -16.86
CA ARG A 40 -4.61 -19.99 -17.52
C ARG A 40 -3.83 -20.61 -18.67
N GLN A 41 -3.19 -19.81 -19.53
CA GLN A 41 -2.39 -20.31 -20.64
C GLN A 41 -1.24 -21.22 -20.18
N ILE A 42 -0.53 -20.84 -19.09
CA ILE A 42 0.57 -21.63 -18.55
C ILE A 42 0.05 -22.93 -17.91
N GLN A 43 -1.07 -22.86 -17.17
CA GLN A 43 -1.70 -24.03 -16.57
C GLN A 43 -2.17 -25.03 -17.63
N ASP A 44 -2.80 -24.55 -18.73
CA ASP A 44 -3.30 -25.37 -19.83
C ASP A 44 -2.16 -25.99 -20.66
N GLN A 45 -1.00 -25.35 -20.74
CA GLN A 45 0.19 -25.84 -21.45
C GLN A 45 1.03 -26.81 -20.63
N ALA A 46 0.71 -27.01 -19.33
CA ALA A 46 1.48 -27.87 -18.45
C ALA A 46 1.48 -29.32 -18.91
N GLY A 47 2.67 -29.86 -19.13
CA GLY A 47 2.89 -31.24 -19.55
C GLY A 47 2.72 -32.27 -18.44
N PRO A 48 2.88 -33.55 -18.76
CA PRO A 48 2.70 -34.64 -17.79
C PRO A 48 3.70 -34.60 -16.64
N ASP A 49 4.88 -34.02 -16.84
CA ASP A 49 5.93 -33.89 -15.82
C ASP A 49 5.96 -32.52 -15.12
N ASP A 50 5.16 -31.54 -15.59
CA ASP A 50 5.11 -30.22 -15.03
C ASP A 50 4.19 -30.14 -13.81
N ILE A 51 4.67 -29.54 -12.75
CA ILE A 51 3.90 -29.18 -11.56
C ILE A 51 3.73 -27.68 -11.58
N VAL A 52 2.48 -27.18 -11.59
CA VAL A 52 2.19 -25.75 -11.47
C VAL A 52 1.62 -25.48 -10.09
N LEU A 53 2.15 -24.46 -9.42
CA LEU A 53 1.60 -23.86 -8.20
C LEU A 53 1.32 -22.39 -8.48
N THR A 54 0.14 -21.93 -8.12
CA THR A 54 -0.25 -20.52 -8.27
C THR A 54 -0.52 -19.91 -6.90
N ILE A 55 0.12 -18.78 -6.59
CA ILE A 55 0.14 -18.12 -5.28
C ILE A 55 -0.42 -16.71 -5.43
N GLU A 56 -1.39 -16.36 -4.60
CA GLU A 56 -1.78 -14.99 -4.32
C GLU A 56 -0.97 -14.52 -3.09
N ASN A 57 -0.16 -13.47 -3.26
CA ASN A 57 0.84 -13.08 -2.26
C ASN A 57 0.49 -11.78 -1.52
N GLY A 58 -0.81 -11.50 -1.32
CA GLY A 58 -1.32 -10.42 -0.46
C GLY A 58 -1.51 -9.07 -1.17
N ASP A 59 -2.15 -8.16 -0.46
CA ASP A 59 -2.64 -6.87 -0.94
C ASP A 59 -3.61 -7.05 -2.13
N TRP A 60 -4.67 -7.82 -1.86
CA TRP A 60 -5.67 -8.23 -2.83
C TRP A 60 -6.95 -7.39 -2.79
N ILE A 61 -7.46 -7.06 -1.57
CA ILE A 61 -8.83 -6.59 -1.34
C ILE A 61 -8.98 -5.09 -1.10
N GLU A 62 -7.91 -4.30 -1.30
CA GLU A 62 -7.91 -2.86 -1.08
C GLU A 62 -7.02 -2.15 -2.10
N GLY A 63 -7.43 -0.94 -2.55
CA GLY A 63 -6.65 0.01 -3.36
C GLY A 63 -7.39 0.54 -4.58
N SER A 64 -8.25 -0.24 -5.24
CA SER A 64 -9.02 0.22 -6.38
C SER A 64 -10.38 0.82 -5.98
N SER A 65 -10.95 1.64 -6.87
CA SER A 65 -12.34 2.09 -6.70
C SER A 65 -13.36 0.95 -6.75
N PHE A 66 -13.02 -0.19 -7.35
CA PHE A 66 -13.86 -1.38 -7.33
C PHE A 66 -13.95 -1.97 -5.92
N ASP A 67 -12.82 -2.08 -5.22
CA ASP A 67 -12.80 -2.55 -3.84
C ASP A 67 -13.49 -1.57 -2.91
N SER A 68 -13.25 -0.26 -3.08
CA SER A 68 -13.94 0.78 -2.33
C SER A 68 -15.46 0.70 -2.49
N TYR A 69 -15.95 0.42 -3.71
CA TYR A 69 -17.37 0.19 -3.95
C TYR A 69 -17.88 -1.05 -3.20
N LEU A 70 -17.15 -2.17 -3.26
CA LEU A 70 -17.51 -3.39 -2.53
C LEU A 70 -17.50 -3.15 -1.02
N ALA A 71 -16.47 -2.50 -0.48
CA ALA A 71 -16.34 -2.28 0.95
C ALA A 71 -17.43 -1.35 1.52
N THR A 72 -17.83 -0.31 0.77
CA THR A 72 -18.70 0.75 1.30
C THR A 72 -20.15 0.67 0.81
N ALA A 73 -20.37 0.26 -0.44
CA ALA A 73 -21.70 0.28 -1.08
C ALA A 73 -22.30 -1.10 -1.33
N ALA A 74 -21.49 -2.17 -1.36
CA ALA A 74 -21.94 -3.53 -1.64
C ALA A 74 -21.18 -4.59 -0.81
N PRO A 75 -21.06 -4.44 0.54
CA PRO A 75 -20.25 -5.35 1.36
C PRO A 75 -20.77 -6.79 1.34
N ASP A 76 -22.05 -7.02 1.11
CA ASP A 76 -22.66 -8.33 0.91
C ASP A 76 -22.13 -9.11 -0.32
N ARG A 77 -21.37 -8.45 -1.18
CA ARG A 77 -20.71 -9.03 -2.36
C ARG A 77 -19.19 -9.17 -2.21
N ALA A 78 -18.62 -8.83 -1.08
CA ALA A 78 -17.18 -8.86 -0.86
C ALA A 78 -16.57 -10.25 -1.08
N SER A 79 -17.30 -11.34 -0.77
CA SER A 79 -16.86 -12.71 -1.00
C SER A 79 -16.60 -13.06 -2.49
N LEU A 80 -17.03 -12.22 -3.44
CA LEU A 80 -16.65 -12.37 -4.85
C LEU A 80 -15.14 -12.29 -5.05
N LEU A 81 -14.44 -11.48 -4.24
CA LEU A 81 -13.00 -11.29 -4.36
C LEU A 81 -12.23 -12.60 -4.12
N SER A 82 -12.64 -13.43 -3.15
CA SER A 82 -12.00 -14.73 -2.90
C SER A 82 -12.35 -15.80 -3.94
N LYS A 83 -13.47 -15.64 -4.67
CA LYS A 83 -13.89 -16.58 -5.73
C LYS A 83 -13.09 -16.43 -7.02
N LEU A 84 -12.50 -15.27 -7.26
CA LEU A 84 -11.76 -15.02 -8.51
C LEU A 84 -10.46 -15.81 -8.60
N PRO A 85 -9.57 -15.84 -7.59
CA PRO A 85 -8.41 -16.72 -7.59
C PRO A 85 -8.80 -18.19 -7.67
N GLN A 86 -9.93 -18.58 -7.07
CA GLN A 86 -10.47 -19.93 -7.16
C GLN A 86 -10.81 -20.35 -8.60
N ASP A 87 -11.38 -19.45 -9.42
CA ASP A 87 -11.70 -19.72 -10.84
C ASP A 87 -10.44 -19.97 -11.68
N LEU A 88 -9.26 -19.55 -11.21
CA LEU A 88 -7.95 -19.80 -11.80
C LEU A 88 -7.12 -20.87 -11.07
N HIS A 89 -7.77 -21.65 -10.20
CA HIS A 89 -7.10 -22.71 -9.45
C HIS A 89 -5.87 -22.27 -8.70
N TYR A 90 -5.93 -21.10 -8.03
CA TYR A 90 -4.87 -20.72 -7.09
C TYR A 90 -4.77 -21.78 -5.99
N ASP A 91 -3.54 -22.18 -5.68
CA ASP A 91 -3.26 -23.24 -4.71
C ASP A 91 -3.28 -22.73 -3.26
N LEU A 92 -2.93 -21.43 -3.06
CA LEU A 92 -2.92 -20.78 -1.75
C LEU A 92 -2.89 -19.25 -1.87
N GLY A 93 -3.20 -18.59 -0.75
CA GLY A 93 -2.99 -17.16 -0.55
C GLY A 93 -2.18 -16.85 0.71
N VAL A 94 -1.63 -15.65 0.74
CA VAL A 94 -0.98 -15.03 1.91
C VAL A 94 -1.64 -13.68 2.14
N LEU A 95 -1.71 -13.20 3.38
CA LEU A 95 -2.22 -11.86 3.65
C LEU A 95 -1.10 -10.83 3.49
N GLY A 96 -1.42 -9.69 2.87
CA GLY A 96 -0.60 -8.49 2.91
C GLY A 96 -0.98 -7.56 4.05
N ASN A 97 -0.52 -6.33 4.01
CA ASN A 97 -0.86 -5.33 5.03
C ASN A 97 -2.21 -4.65 4.72
N HIS A 98 -2.57 -4.51 3.47
CA HIS A 98 -3.82 -3.87 3.06
C HIS A 98 -5.07 -4.74 3.27
N GLU A 99 -4.94 -6.02 3.52
CA GLU A 99 -6.06 -6.88 3.94
C GLU A 99 -6.72 -6.42 5.24
N PHE A 100 -6.03 -5.64 6.07
CA PHE A 100 -6.53 -5.18 7.36
C PHE A 100 -7.21 -3.80 7.32
N ASN A 101 -7.15 -3.05 6.22
CA ASN A 101 -7.60 -1.65 6.13
C ASN A 101 -9.10 -1.47 6.46
N TYR A 102 -9.95 -2.41 6.08
CA TYR A 102 -11.39 -2.37 6.38
C TYR A 102 -11.76 -3.17 7.64
N GLY A 103 -10.77 -3.62 8.42
CA GLY A 103 -10.96 -4.39 9.65
C GLY A 103 -11.25 -5.88 9.41
N LEU A 104 -11.24 -6.65 10.52
CA LEU A 104 -11.28 -8.12 10.46
C LEU A 104 -12.62 -8.69 9.98
N ASP A 105 -13.72 -7.99 10.21
CA ASP A 105 -15.04 -8.49 9.80
C ASP A 105 -15.18 -8.43 8.28
N TYR A 106 -14.74 -7.35 7.65
CA TYR A 106 -14.71 -7.24 6.20
C TYR A 106 -13.73 -8.25 5.57
N LEU A 107 -12.54 -8.41 6.16
CA LEU A 107 -11.57 -9.42 5.71
C LEU A 107 -12.18 -10.82 5.73
N ARG A 108 -12.89 -11.19 6.81
CA ARG A 108 -13.59 -12.50 6.89
C ARG A 108 -14.66 -12.66 5.82
N GLU A 109 -15.44 -11.61 5.56
CA GLU A 109 -16.45 -11.62 4.50
C GLU A 109 -15.82 -11.80 3.11
N CYS A 110 -14.75 -11.06 2.82
CA CYS A 110 -14.01 -11.21 1.57
C CYS A 110 -13.50 -12.63 1.35
N MET A 111 -13.05 -13.29 2.42
CA MET A 111 -12.39 -14.60 2.34
C MET A 111 -13.33 -15.78 2.63
N ALA A 112 -14.64 -15.54 2.86
CA ALA A 112 -15.59 -16.55 3.34
C ALA A 112 -15.76 -17.75 2.39
N ASP A 113 -15.79 -17.50 1.09
CA ASP A 113 -16.18 -18.50 0.07
C ASP A 113 -14.97 -19.10 -0.69
N ARG A 114 -13.75 -18.86 -0.23
CA ARG A 114 -12.54 -19.42 -0.87
C ARG A 114 -12.45 -20.94 -0.71
N ASN A 115 -11.82 -21.60 -1.66
CA ASN A 115 -11.52 -23.04 -1.62
C ASN A 115 -10.01 -23.35 -1.58
N TYR A 116 -9.18 -22.34 -1.35
CA TYR A 116 -7.73 -22.45 -1.19
C TYR A 116 -7.32 -21.94 0.20
N PRO A 117 -6.26 -22.48 0.82
CA PRO A 117 -5.83 -22.06 2.14
C PRO A 117 -5.18 -20.67 2.13
N LEU A 118 -5.44 -19.87 3.16
CA LEU A 118 -4.66 -18.68 3.51
C LEU A 118 -3.59 -19.05 4.53
N LEU A 119 -2.35 -18.68 4.25
CA LEU A 119 -1.19 -18.97 5.09
C LEU A 119 -0.68 -17.72 5.80
N GLY A 120 -0.30 -17.86 7.08
CA GLY A 120 0.22 -16.75 7.87
C GLY A 120 0.95 -17.25 9.11
N ALA A 121 2.24 -17.61 8.97
CA ALA A 121 3.00 -18.23 10.04
C ALA A 121 3.45 -17.26 11.13
N ASN A 122 3.55 -15.98 10.82
CA ASN A 122 4.00 -14.94 11.74
C ASN A 122 2.89 -14.01 12.24
N ILE A 123 1.63 -14.39 12.02
CA ILE A 123 0.46 -13.67 12.52
C ILE A 123 -0.15 -14.49 13.65
N ASP A 124 0.20 -14.19 14.90
CA ASP A 124 -0.37 -14.87 16.06
C ASP A 124 -1.82 -14.44 16.31
N GLY A 125 -2.66 -15.38 16.73
CA GLY A 125 -4.09 -15.16 16.94
C GLY A 125 -4.92 -15.23 15.64
N ALA A 126 -4.31 -15.12 14.47
CA ALA A 126 -5.01 -15.10 13.18
C ALA A 126 -5.81 -16.37 12.90
N HIS A 127 -5.27 -17.54 13.25
CA HIS A 127 -5.98 -18.81 13.10
C HIS A 127 -7.22 -18.88 14.02
N ALA A 128 -7.09 -18.46 15.27
CA ALA A 128 -8.21 -18.38 16.21
C ALA A 128 -9.26 -17.36 15.77
N GLN A 129 -8.86 -16.34 15.02
CA GLN A 129 -9.75 -15.34 14.44
C GLN A 129 -10.42 -15.80 13.12
N GLY A 130 -10.05 -16.97 12.59
CA GLY A 130 -10.56 -17.47 11.31
C GLY A 130 -10.07 -16.69 10.08
N ILE A 131 -8.91 -16.03 10.18
CA ILE A 131 -8.33 -15.19 9.13
C ILE A 131 -7.35 -16.01 8.28
N VAL A 132 -6.52 -16.86 8.88
CA VAL A 132 -5.62 -17.80 8.21
C VAL A 132 -5.95 -19.23 8.62
N ASP A 133 -5.69 -20.17 7.72
CA ASP A 133 -5.98 -21.59 7.94
C ASP A 133 -4.80 -22.32 8.60
N ALA A 134 -3.58 -21.94 8.24
CA ALA A 134 -2.36 -22.59 8.70
C ALA A 134 -1.11 -21.71 8.54
N PRO A 135 -0.02 -22.03 9.26
CA PRO A 135 1.28 -21.38 9.03
C PRO A 135 1.91 -21.75 7.70
N TYR A 136 1.66 -22.96 7.20
CA TYR A 136 2.19 -23.51 5.96
C TYR A 136 1.28 -24.59 5.38
N GLN A 137 1.46 -24.91 4.09
CA GLN A 137 0.82 -26.04 3.43
C GLN A 137 1.85 -26.94 2.78
N ILE A 138 1.64 -28.27 2.83
CA ILE A 138 2.45 -29.24 2.08
C ILE A 138 1.61 -29.86 0.98
N PHE A 139 1.99 -29.60 -0.25
CA PHE A 139 1.39 -30.21 -1.45
C PHE A 139 2.14 -31.48 -1.83
N LYS A 140 1.39 -32.48 -2.28
CA LYS A 140 1.95 -33.70 -2.86
C LYS A 140 1.50 -33.77 -4.31
N LYS A 141 2.35 -33.32 -5.22
CA LYS A 141 2.05 -33.28 -6.66
C LYS A 141 3.10 -34.09 -7.42
N LYS A 142 2.68 -35.06 -8.22
CA LYS A 142 3.54 -35.92 -9.08
C LYS A 142 4.75 -36.54 -8.34
N GLY A 143 4.57 -36.95 -7.09
CA GLY A 143 5.59 -37.58 -6.24
C GLY A 143 6.50 -36.59 -5.50
N VAL A 144 6.39 -35.30 -5.75
CA VAL A 144 7.16 -34.25 -5.06
C VAL A 144 6.35 -33.70 -3.88
N LYS A 145 6.98 -33.53 -2.72
CA LYS A 145 6.43 -32.86 -1.55
C LYS A 145 6.94 -31.42 -1.55
N ILE A 146 6.03 -30.47 -1.70
CA ILE A 146 6.34 -29.04 -1.77
C ILE A 146 5.70 -28.36 -0.57
N ALA A 147 6.54 -27.81 0.32
CA ALA A 147 6.07 -26.99 1.44
C ALA A 147 6.09 -25.52 1.05
N VAL A 148 4.99 -24.81 1.32
CA VAL A 148 4.89 -23.36 1.19
C VAL A 148 4.65 -22.78 2.58
N LEU A 149 5.53 -21.90 3.03
CA LEU A 149 5.43 -21.11 4.27
C LEU A 149 4.89 -19.73 3.92
N GLY A 150 3.78 -19.31 4.53
CA GLY A 150 3.21 -17.98 4.34
C GLY A 150 3.69 -17.00 5.41
N LEU A 151 4.13 -15.81 5.00
CA LEU A 151 4.62 -14.75 5.88
C LEU A 151 4.09 -13.39 5.41
N THR A 152 3.87 -12.49 6.37
CA THR A 152 3.44 -11.10 6.14
C THR A 152 4.44 -10.17 6.82
N THR A 153 4.60 -8.95 6.34
CA THR A 153 5.40 -7.93 7.02
C THR A 153 4.95 -7.76 8.47
N ALA A 154 5.89 -7.70 9.39
CA ALA A 154 5.59 -7.47 10.81
C ALA A 154 5.19 -6.02 11.10
N TYR A 155 5.25 -5.13 10.10
CA TYR A 155 5.06 -3.70 10.26
C TYR A 155 3.59 -3.25 10.17
N VAL A 156 2.65 -4.16 9.91
CA VAL A 156 1.19 -3.89 9.85
C VAL A 156 0.71 -3.04 11.04
N PRO A 157 1.08 -3.31 12.32
CA PRO A 157 0.61 -2.51 13.45
C PRO A 157 1.11 -1.06 13.49
N VAL A 158 2.07 -0.71 12.63
CA VAL A 158 2.56 0.68 12.51
C VAL A 158 1.62 1.52 11.63
N TRP A 159 0.93 0.88 10.69
CA TRP A 159 0.05 1.56 9.74
C TRP A 159 -1.42 1.46 10.12
N GLU A 160 -1.83 0.33 10.73
CA GLU A 160 -3.23 0.05 10.99
C GLU A 160 -3.69 0.53 12.37
N PRO A 161 -4.93 1.04 12.48
CA PRO A 161 -5.57 1.28 13.76
C PRO A 161 -5.61 0.02 14.62
N ALA A 162 -5.35 0.15 15.92
CA ALA A 162 -5.37 -0.99 16.84
C ALA A 162 -6.73 -1.73 16.84
N SER A 163 -7.83 -1.03 16.55
CA SER A 163 -9.18 -1.61 16.42
C SER A 163 -9.29 -2.60 15.26
N HIS A 164 -8.55 -2.40 14.17
CA HIS A 164 -8.52 -3.29 13.00
C HIS A 164 -7.71 -4.57 13.26
N LEU A 165 -6.87 -4.59 14.29
CA LEU A 165 -5.95 -5.69 14.60
C LEU A 165 -6.28 -6.39 15.92
N THR A 166 -7.48 -6.20 16.46
CA THR A 166 -7.86 -6.72 17.78
C THR A 166 -7.63 -8.22 17.88
N GLY A 167 -6.78 -8.63 18.83
CA GLY A 167 -6.44 -10.03 19.08
C GLY A 167 -5.38 -10.61 18.16
N LEU A 168 -4.74 -9.78 17.32
CA LEU A 168 -3.61 -10.17 16.48
C LEU A 168 -2.31 -9.59 17.00
N THR A 169 -1.21 -10.33 16.78
CA THR A 169 0.15 -9.84 16.91
C THR A 169 0.99 -10.33 15.73
N PHE A 170 1.96 -9.52 15.31
CA PHE A 170 2.80 -9.79 14.16
C PHE A 170 4.25 -9.98 14.63
N GLN A 171 4.86 -11.08 14.20
CA GLN A 171 6.25 -11.40 14.50
C GLN A 171 7.16 -11.16 13.30
N SER A 172 8.48 -11.01 13.53
CA SER A 172 9.45 -10.94 12.44
C SER A 172 9.31 -12.13 11.49
N ALA A 173 9.22 -11.83 10.19
CA ALA A 173 9.18 -12.85 9.15
C ALA A 173 10.47 -13.67 9.13
N LEU A 174 11.64 -13.02 9.33
CA LEU A 174 12.94 -13.67 9.43
C LEU A 174 12.97 -14.67 10.59
N ALA A 175 12.62 -14.27 11.80
CA ALA A 175 12.65 -15.14 12.97
C ALA A 175 11.68 -16.32 12.79
N THR A 176 10.51 -16.08 12.20
CA THR A 176 9.51 -17.11 11.91
C THR A 176 10.02 -18.10 10.86
N ALA A 177 10.64 -17.62 9.78
CA ALA A 177 11.24 -18.48 8.77
C ALA A 177 12.39 -19.33 9.34
N GLN A 178 13.27 -18.76 10.17
CA GLN A 178 14.34 -19.48 10.88
C GLN A 178 13.79 -20.60 11.77
N HIS A 179 12.60 -20.42 12.33
CA HIS A 179 11.93 -21.45 13.13
C HIS A 179 11.31 -22.57 12.28
N TRP A 180 10.61 -22.21 11.17
CA TRP A 180 9.83 -23.17 10.40
C TRP A 180 10.62 -23.90 9.31
N VAL A 181 11.49 -23.22 8.57
CA VAL A 181 12.20 -23.80 7.41
C VAL A 181 12.98 -25.07 7.77
N PRO A 182 13.75 -25.14 8.88
CA PRO A 182 14.44 -26.38 9.25
C PRO A 182 13.50 -27.54 9.56
N LYS A 183 12.31 -27.28 10.10
CA LYS A 183 11.29 -28.30 10.38
C LYS A 183 10.61 -28.80 9.10
N LEU A 184 10.36 -27.89 8.16
CA LEU A 184 9.74 -28.20 6.86
C LEU A 184 10.71 -29.01 6.00
N ARG A 185 12.02 -28.73 6.06
CA ARG A 185 13.06 -29.47 5.32
C ARG A 185 13.09 -30.96 5.69
N GLN A 186 12.65 -31.35 6.88
CA GLN A 186 12.51 -32.75 7.28
C GLN A 186 11.28 -33.44 6.69
N ARG A 187 10.36 -32.68 6.05
CA ARG A 187 9.04 -33.17 5.64
C ARG A 187 8.73 -32.95 4.16
N ALA A 188 9.53 -32.11 3.48
CA ALA A 188 9.30 -31.73 2.09
C ALA A 188 10.61 -31.73 1.30
N ASP A 189 10.48 -32.00 0.00
CA ASP A 189 11.57 -32.02 -0.97
C ASP A 189 11.91 -30.59 -1.43
N VAL A 190 10.91 -29.73 -1.55
CA VAL A 190 11.04 -28.33 -1.95
C VAL A 190 10.38 -27.43 -0.91
N ILE A 191 11.04 -26.30 -0.56
CA ILE A 191 10.52 -25.28 0.35
C ILE A 191 10.43 -23.95 -0.37
N ILE A 192 9.21 -23.43 -0.45
CA ILE A 192 8.89 -22.11 -0.95
C ILE A 192 8.51 -21.23 0.23
N VAL A 193 9.04 -20.01 0.28
CA VAL A 193 8.55 -18.96 1.17
C VAL A 193 7.74 -17.98 0.33
N ALA A 194 6.46 -17.80 0.66
CA ALA A 194 5.60 -16.76 0.14
C ALA A 194 5.53 -15.67 1.21
N TYR A 195 6.19 -14.56 0.94
CA TYR A 195 6.36 -13.46 1.87
C TYR A 195 5.75 -12.18 1.30
N HIS A 196 4.65 -11.71 1.90
CA HIS A 196 4.19 -10.36 1.63
C HIS A 196 5.05 -9.37 2.42
N GLY A 197 6.10 -8.94 1.77
CA GLY A 197 7.12 -8.00 2.20
C GLY A 197 8.21 -7.93 1.13
N GLY A 198 9.07 -6.94 1.25
CA GLY A 198 10.07 -6.64 0.22
C GLY A 198 11.51 -6.90 0.66
N PHE A 199 12.42 -6.25 -0.04
CA PHE A 199 13.85 -6.37 0.17
C PHE A 199 14.44 -5.07 0.72
N GLU A 200 14.96 -5.12 1.93
CA GLU A 200 15.58 -4.01 2.66
C GLU A 200 16.96 -3.64 2.14
N ALA A 201 17.55 -4.48 1.29
CA ALA A 201 18.90 -4.29 0.77
C ALA A 201 18.99 -4.60 -0.73
N ASN A 202 20.01 -4.09 -1.38
CA ASN A 202 20.37 -4.47 -2.74
C ASN A 202 20.80 -5.94 -2.77
N LEU A 203 20.15 -6.76 -3.58
CA LEU A 203 20.32 -8.21 -3.61
C LEU A 203 21.66 -8.69 -4.18
N VAL A 204 22.45 -7.80 -4.78
CA VAL A 204 23.78 -8.09 -5.33
C VAL A 204 24.88 -7.58 -4.42
N SER A 205 24.79 -6.31 -3.97
CA SER A 205 25.83 -5.71 -3.12
C SER A 205 25.64 -5.98 -1.63
N GLY A 206 24.40 -6.29 -1.19
CA GLY A 206 24.04 -6.42 0.23
C GLY A 206 23.90 -5.10 0.98
N GLU A 207 24.10 -3.96 0.30
CA GLU A 207 23.98 -2.64 0.93
C GLU A 207 22.51 -2.31 1.20
N PRO A 208 22.15 -1.81 2.39
CA PRO A 208 20.80 -1.37 2.69
C PRO A 208 20.30 -0.34 1.67
N THR A 209 19.08 -0.50 1.19
CA THR A 209 18.39 0.45 0.30
C THR A 209 17.36 1.30 1.03
N GLU A 210 17.11 0.99 2.29
CA GLU A 210 16.18 1.67 3.18
C GLU A 210 16.65 1.58 4.63
N ARG A 211 15.97 2.29 5.53
CA ARG A 211 16.20 2.15 6.95
C ARG A 211 15.72 0.78 7.43
N LEU A 212 16.55 0.07 8.18
CA LEU A 212 16.23 -1.26 8.71
C LEU A 212 15.24 -1.14 9.90
N THR A 213 13.96 -1.19 9.59
CA THR A 213 12.86 -1.07 10.56
C THR A 213 12.25 -2.42 10.96
N GLY A 214 12.52 -3.46 10.17
CA GLY A 214 11.83 -4.75 10.25
C GLY A 214 10.57 -4.80 9.37
N GLU A 215 10.30 -3.74 8.59
CA GLU A 215 9.24 -3.73 7.58
C GLU A 215 9.52 -4.75 6.48
N ASN A 216 10.71 -4.69 5.91
CA ASN A 216 11.19 -5.60 4.89
C ASN A 216 12.34 -6.44 5.43
N GLU A 217 12.27 -7.75 5.23
CA GLU A 217 13.26 -8.73 5.70
C GLU A 217 13.66 -9.72 4.57
N GLY A 218 13.32 -9.44 3.31
CA GLY A 218 13.51 -10.36 2.18
C GLY A 218 14.96 -10.68 1.86
N ALA A 219 15.87 -9.70 1.96
CA ALA A 219 17.30 -9.94 1.74
C ALA A 219 17.90 -10.78 2.87
N GLN A 220 17.44 -10.59 4.10
CA GLN A 220 17.81 -11.43 5.24
C GLN A 220 17.25 -12.86 5.10
N LEU A 221 16.02 -13.04 4.59
CA LEU A 221 15.48 -14.37 4.28
C LEU A 221 16.39 -15.13 3.31
N LEU A 222 16.88 -14.48 2.25
CA LEU A 222 17.79 -15.07 1.27
C LEU A 222 19.17 -15.45 1.86
N THR A 223 19.66 -14.70 2.84
CA THR A 223 21.04 -14.82 3.35
C THR A 223 21.14 -15.55 4.68
N GLN A 224 20.10 -15.50 5.53
CA GLN A 224 20.16 -15.98 6.91
C GLN A 224 19.22 -17.17 7.19
N VAL A 225 18.45 -17.64 6.19
CA VAL A 225 17.56 -18.80 6.33
C VAL A 225 17.98 -19.92 5.36
N PRO A 226 18.90 -20.80 5.76
CA PRO A 226 19.32 -21.91 4.90
C PRO A 226 18.17 -22.88 4.68
N GLY A 227 18.01 -23.35 3.45
CA GLY A 227 17.02 -24.35 3.08
C GLY A 227 15.76 -23.78 2.40
N ILE A 228 15.70 -22.51 2.07
CA ILE A 228 14.71 -21.95 1.15
C ILE A 228 15.13 -22.30 -0.27
N ASP A 229 14.21 -22.83 -1.09
CA ASP A 229 14.43 -23.18 -2.50
C ASP A 229 13.88 -22.13 -3.47
N ALA A 230 12.83 -21.38 -3.07
CA ALA A 230 12.26 -20.29 -3.83
C ALA A 230 11.62 -19.24 -2.89
N LEU A 231 11.67 -17.97 -3.27
CA LEU A 231 11.11 -16.85 -2.51
C LEU A 231 10.18 -16.01 -3.41
N VAL A 232 8.92 -15.92 -3.04
CA VAL A 232 7.94 -15.02 -3.63
C VAL A 232 7.81 -13.81 -2.70
N THR A 233 7.87 -12.58 -3.21
CA THR A 233 7.78 -11.33 -2.44
C THR A 233 6.79 -10.34 -3.06
N GLY A 234 6.50 -9.25 -2.34
CA GLY A 234 5.57 -8.18 -2.74
C GLY A 234 5.85 -6.86 -2.01
N HIS A 235 4.77 -6.11 -1.67
CA HIS A 235 4.74 -4.97 -0.77
C HIS A 235 5.43 -3.68 -1.27
N GLN A 236 6.63 -3.77 -1.83
CA GLN A 236 7.37 -2.58 -2.30
C GLN A 236 7.00 -2.17 -3.73
N HIS A 237 6.12 -2.89 -4.42
CA HIS A 237 5.70 -2.65 -5.80
C HIS A 237 6.86 -2.65 -6.82
N ARG A 238 7.97 -3.31 -6.51
CA ARG A 238 9.15 -3.35 -7.38
C ARG A 238 9.05 -4.49 -8.39
N LEU A 239 9.65 -4.32 -9.54
CA LEU A 239 9.78 -5.36 -10.55
C LEU A 239 11.13 -6.05 -10.38
N ILE A 240 11.14 -7.19 -9.70
CA ILE A 240 12.35 -7.96 -9.39
C ILE A 240 12.15 -9.41 -9.81
N ALA A 241 13.10 -9.96 -10.56
CA ALA A 241 13.25 -11.39 -10.78
C ALA A 241 14.72 -11.75 -10.97
N GLY A 242 15.16 -12.81 -10.32
CA GLY A 242 16.55 -13.27 -10.43
C GLY A 242 16.85 -14.43 -9.50
N VAL A 243 18.07 -14.95 -9.60
CA VAL A 243 18.57 -15.97 -8.70
C VAL A 243 19.64 -15.35 -7.81
N TYR A 244 19.33 -15.24 -6.51
CA TYR A 244 20.19 -14.63 -5.49
C TYR A 244 20.59 -15.67 -4.46
N HIS A 245 21.86 -15.79 -4.13
CA HIS A 245 22.36 -16.81 -3.19
C HIS A 245 21.88 -18.24 -3.53
N LYS A 246 21.70 -18.56 -4.79
CA LYS A 246 21.12 -19.81 -5.33
C LYS A 246 19.61 -19.96 -5.07
N ILE A 247 18.91 -18.95 -4.64
CA ILE A 247 17.46 -18.93 -4.43
C ILE A 247 16.84 -18.04 -5.52
N PRO A 248 15.97 -18.58 -6.39
CA PRO A 248 15.18 -17.75 -7.30
C PRO A 248 14.15 -16.97 -6.50
N ALA A 249 14.03 -15.68 -6.83
CA ALA A 249 13.09 -14.78 -6.17
C ALA A 249 12.35 -13.89 -7.17
N THR A 250 11.10 -13.55 -6.88
CA THR A 250 10.27 -12.63 -7.66
C THR A 250 9.57 -11.61 -6.77
N GLN A 251 9.42 -10.39 -7.31
CA GLN A 251 8.48 -9.36 -6.86
C GLN A 251 7.82 -8.79 -8.12
N PRO A 252 6.51 -9.03 -8.38
CA PRO A 252 5.91 -8.80 -9.70
C PRO A 252 5.36 -7.39 -9.93
N GLY A 253 5.69 -6.43 -9.06
CA GLY A 253 5.11 -5.08 -9.11
C GLY A 253 3.74 -5.04 -8.45
N ASP A 254 2.93 -4.05 -8.83
CA ASP A 254 1.57 -3.83 -8.34
C ASP A 254 0.54 -3.91 -9.48
N LYS A 255 -0.76 -3.90 -9.16
CA LYS A 255 -1.89 -3.86 -10.12
C LYS A 255 -1.83 -4.95 -11.19
N ALA A 256 -1.12 -6.05 -10.89
CA ALA A 256 -0.89 -7.13 -11.84
C ALA A 256 -0.20 -6.67 -13.15
N VAL A 257 0.74 -5.73 -13.09
CA VAL A 257 1.58 -5.34 -14.24
C VAL A 257 2.41 -6.51 -14.78
N ALA A 258 2.68 -7.50 -13.94
CA ALA A 258 3.33 -8.75 -14.31
C ALA A 258 2.86 -9.92 -13.45
N VAL A 259 3.08 -11.14 -13.94
CA VAL A 259 3.03 -12.39 -13.16
C VAL A 259 4.47 -12.81 -12.85
N GLY A 260 4.77 -13.10 -11.58
CA GLY A 260 6.03 -13.70 -11.19
C GLY A 260 6.06 -15.17 -11.58
N GLU A 261 7.14 -15.62 -12.22
CA GLU A 261 7.35 -17.03 -12.57
C GLU A 261 8.71 -17.49 -12.04
N ILE A 262 8.69 -18.57 -11.25
CA ILE A 262 9.89 -19.27 -10.81
C ILE A 262 9.83 -20.71 -11.33
N ASP A 263 10.90 -21.16 -11.98
CA ASP A 263 11.07 -22.55 -12.43
C ASP A 263 12.14 -23.27 -11.62
N LEU A 264 11.82 -24.47 -11.15
CA LEU A 264 12.76 -25.41 -10.50
C LEU A 264 12.74 -26.74 -11.27
N ASP A 265 13.89 -27.14 -11.80
CA ASP A 265 14.07 -28.45 -12.42
C ASP A 265 14.55 -29.45 -11.36
N LEU A 266 13.87 -30.59 -11.24
CA LEU A 266 14.22 -31.64 -10.30
C LEU A 266 14.62 -32.93 -11.03
N ASP A 267 15.70 -33.57 -10.59
CA ASP A 267 16.12 -34.87 -11.09
C ASP A 267 15.28 -36.04 -10.52
N GLU A 268 15.71 -37.27 -10.73
CA GLU A 268 15.00 -38.47 -10.26
C GLU A 268 15.08 -38.63 -8.73
N GLU A 269 16.13 -38.09 -8.12
CA GLU A 269 16.35 -38.05 -6.68
C GLU A 269 15.72 -36.80 -6.02
N LEU A 270 14.93 -36.03 -6.77
CA LEU A 270 14.27 -34.79 -6.36
C LEU A 270 15.24 -33.68 -5.93
N GLN A 271 16.48 -33.72 -6.45
CA GLN A 271 17.45 -32.64 -6.25
C GLN A 271 17.22 -31.54 -7.27
N ILE A 272 17.31 -30.28 -6.84
CA ILE A 272 17.11 -29.13 -7.73
C ILE A 272 18.38 -28.91 -8.57
N THR A 273 18.27 -29.15 -9.86
CA THR A 273 19.34 -29.05 -10.85
C THR A 273 19.29 -27.76 -11.67
N GLY A 274 18.12 -27.16 -11.82
CA GLY A 274 17.90 -25.88 -12.51
C GLY A 274 17.06 -24.92 -11.70
N ARG A 275 17.37 -23.61 -11.83
CA ARG A 275 16.64 -22.53 -11.14
C ARG A 275 16.55 -21.32 -12.06
N ARG A 276 15.35 -20.79 -12.23
CA ARG A 276 15.09 -19.55 -12.99
C ARG A 276 14.02 -18.74 -12.29
N ALA A 277 14.08 -17.42 -12.47
CA ALA A 277 13.00 -16.50 -12.09
C ALA A 277 12.86 -15.44 -13.18
N GLN A 278 11.63 -15.12 -13.53
CA GLN A 278 11.31 -14.08 -14.50
C GLN A 278 9.98 -13.41 -14.18
N LEU A 279 9.74 -12.25 -14.79
CA LEU A 279 8.45 -11.57 -14.78
C LEU A 279 7.82 -11.70 -16.15
N LEU A 280 6.53 -12.02 -16.17
CA LEU A 280 5.72 -12.10 -17.38
C LEU A 280 4.84 -10.85 -17.46
N PRO A 281 5.20 -9.85 -18.31
CA PRO A 281 4.45 -8.59 -18.40
C PRO A 281 3.04 -8.81 -18.94
N THR A 282 2.07 -8.11 -18.35
CA THR A 282 0.65 -8.22 -18.75
C THR A 282 0.23 -7.16 -19.77
N ALA A 283 1.05 -6.13 -20.02
CA ALA A 283 0.68 -4.96 -20.82
C ALA A 283 0.04 -5.28 -22.18
N ALA A 284 0.62 -6.23 -22.93
CA ALA A 284 0.15 -6.64 -24.25
C ALA A 284 -0.89 -7.78 -24.23
N VAL A 285 -1.27 -8.24 -23.04
CA VAL A 285 -2.20 -9.38 -22.88
C VAL A 285 -3.65 -8.89 -22.92
N THR A 286 -4.52 -9.63 -23.60
CA THR A 286 -5.97 -9.38 -23.57
C THR A 286 -6.54 -9.88 -22.25
N PRO A 287 -7.40 -9.12 -21.57
CA PRO A 287 -8.08 -9.58 -20.36
C PRO A 287 -8.88 -10.86 -20.60
N ASP A 288 -8.96 -11.73 -19.59
CA ASP A 288 -9.77 -12.96 -19.64
C ASP A 288 -11.24 -12.62 -19.91
N PRO A 289 -11.82 -13.09 -21.02
CA PRO A 289 -13.15 -12.67 -21.43
C PRO A 289 -14.26 -13.22 -20.52
N GLU A 290 -14.07 -14.38 -19.92
CA GLU A 290 -15.05 -15.02 -19.03
C GLU A 290 -15.14 -14.26 -17.71
N LEU A 291 -14.00 -13.98 -17.06
CA LEU A 291 -13.93 -13.21 -15.83
C LEU A 291 -14.40 -11.77 -16.02
N THR A 292 -14.00 -11.13 -17.14
CA THR A 292 -14.46 -9.79 -17.52
C THR A 292 -15.99 -9.74 -17.62
N ALA A 293 -16.60 -10.71 -18.32
CA ALA A 293 -18.05 -10.78 -18.49
C ALA A 293 -18.78 -11.09 -17.18
N LYS A 294 -18.20 -11.97 -16.34
CA LYS A 294 -18.76 -12.36 -15.03
C LYS A 294 -18.96 -11.17 -14.10
N LEU A 295 -18.01 -10.24 -14.07
CA LEU A 295 -18.05 -9.06 -13.20
C LEU A 295 -18.57 -7.78 -13.88
N ALA A 296 -18.90 -7.80 -15.17
CA ALA A 296 -19.37 -6.62 -15.90
C ALA A 296 -20.55 -5.89 -15.24
N PRO A 297 -21.56 -6.58 -14.64
CA PRO A 297 -22.65 -5.89 -13.95
C PRO A 297 -22.18 -5.11 -12.72
N ILE A 298 -21.21 -5.64 -11.97
CA ILE A 298 -20.67 -4.98 -10.77
C ILE A 298 -19.77 -3.82 -11.20
N GLN A 299 -18.96 -4.02 -12.24
CA GLN A 299 -18.16 -2.95 -12.82
C GLN A 299 -19.01 -1.75 -13.27
N ALA A 300 -20.15 -2.02 -13.93
CA ALA A 300 -21.08 -0.96 -14.32
C ALA A 300 -21.65 -0.21 -13.09
N GLN A 301 -22.03 -0.94 -12.05
CA GLN A 301 -22.51 -0.35 -10.79
C GLN A 301 -21.43 0.47 -10.09
N THR A 302 -20.18 -0.01 -10.08
CA THR A 302 -19.02 0.75 -9.57
C THR A 302 -18.84 2.06 -10.33
N GLN A 303 -18.91 2.03 -11.66
CA GLN A 303 -18.78 3.22 -12.49
C GLN A 303 -19.91 4.23 -12.21
N ASP A 304 -21.16 3.76 -12.06
CA ASP A 304 -22.30 4.62 -11.74
C ASP A 304 -22.18 5.22 -10.32
N TRP A 305 -21.75 4.43 -9.36
CA TRP A 305 -21.48 4.88 -7.98
C TRP A 305 -20.40 5.95 -7.94
N LEU A 306 -19.32 5.78 -8.71
CA LEU A 306 -18.24 6.76 -8.80
C LEU A 306 -18.68 8.09 -9.37
N ASP A 307 -19.61 8.09 -10.31
CA ASP A 307 -20.11 9.33 -10.95
C ASP A 307 -21.23 10.03 -10.16
N THR A 308 -21.60 9.48 -8.98
CA THR A 308 -22.58 10.12 -8.11
C THR A 308 -22.03 11.45 -7.57
N PRO A 309 -22.71 12.57 -7.79
CA PRO A 309 -22.34 13.85 -7.20
C PRO A 309 -22.47 13.81 -5.67
N VAL A 310 -21.50 14.40 -4.97
CA VAL A 310 -21.48 14.50 -3.50
C VAL A 310 -21.46 15.93 -3.00
N GLY A 311 -21.21 16.95 -3.86
CA GLY A 311 -21.23 18.36 -3.48
C GLY A 311 -20.83 19.31 -4.59
N HIS A 312 -20.82 20.60 -4.28
CA HIS A 312 -20.42 21.69 -5.17
C HIS A 312 -19.35 22.57 -4.52
N ILE A 313 -18.41 23.04 -5.35
CA ILE A 313 -17.36 23.97 -4.96
C ILE A 313 -17.61 25.32 -5.63
N GLY A 314 -17.73 26.36 -4.80
CA GLY A 314 -17.71 27.76 -5.23
C GLY A 314 -16.43 28.47 -4.80
N GLY A 315 -16.28 29.75 -5.14
CA GLY A 315 -15.09 30.52 -4.75
C GLY A 315 -13.83 30.15 -5.54
N ALA A 316 -12.71 30.02 -4.85
CA ALA A 316 -11.45 29.61 -5.49
C ALA A 316 -11.49 28.14 -5.92
N SER A 317 -10.96 27.87 -7.12
CA SER A 317 -10.92 26.51 -7.69
C SER A 317 -10.10 25.56 -6.83
N LEU A 318 -10.66 24.36 -6.59
CA LEU A 318 -9.92 23.26 -5.95
C LEU A 318 -9.17 22.38 -6.97
N ARG A 319 -9.19 22.69 -8.27
CA ARG A 319 -8.41 21.97 -9.28
C ARG A 319 -6.94 22.34 -9.17
N VAL A 320 -6.11 21.33 -9.01
CA VAL A 320 -4.65 21.45 -8.96
C VAL A 320 -4.11 21.33 -10.38
N THR A 321 -3.46 22.37 -10.88
CA THR A 321 -2.85 22.43 -12.22
C THR A 321 -1.34 22.65 -12.19
N ASP A 322 -0.80 23.15 -11.07
CA ASP A 322 0.62 23.33 -10.82
C ASP A 322 0.95 22.79 -9.42
N HIS A 323 1.46 21.59 -9.37
CA HIS A 323 1.71 20.86 -8.13
C HIS A 323 2.86 21.47 -7.32
N LEU A 324 3.91 21.98 -8.00
CA LEU A 324 4.99 22.67 -7.30
C LEU A 324 4.52 23.99 -6.69
N ALA A 325 3.76 24.80 -7.45
CA ALA A 325 3.17 26.03 -6.93
C ALA A 325 2.21 25.77 -5.76
N ALA A 326 1.40 24.68 -5.84
CA ALA A 326 0.51 24.27 -4.76
C ALA A 326 1.28 23.93 -3.46
N ARG A 327 2.43 23.29 -3.56
CA ARG A 327 3.32 23.02 -2.42
C ARG A 327 4.03 24.26 -1.91
N LEU A 328 4.41 25.19 -2.80
CA LEU A 328 5.12 26.41 -2.46
C LEU A 328 4.26 27.48 -1.79
N HIS A 329 3.02 27.62 -2.24
CA HIS A 329 2.16 28.75 -1.89
C HIS A 329 0.89 28.36 -1.16
N GLY A 330 0.75 27.05 -0.83
CA GLY A 330 -0.54 26.50 -0.45
C GLY A 330 -1.51 26.45 -1.63
N HIS A 331 -2.62 25.75 -1.48
CA HIS A 331 -3.63 25.60 -2.52
C HIS A 331 -5.02 25.46 -1.90
N PRO A 332 -6.09 25.99 -2.51
CA PRO A 332 -7.45 25.84 -1.99
C PRO A 332 -7.86 24.38 -1.75
N TYR A 333 -7.40 23.44 -2.58
CA TYR A 333 -7.61 22.01 -2.39
C TYR A 333 -7.02 21.50 -1.06
N LEU A 334 -5.72 21.79 -0.79
CA LEU A 334 -5.06 21.38 0.44
C LEU A 334 -5.67 22.06 1.67
N ASN A 335 -6.08 23.32 1.53
CA ASN A 335 -6.79 24.03 2.59
C ASN A 335 -8.15 23.38 2.90
N PHE A 336 -8.88 22.93 1.88
CA PHE A 336 -10.13 22.20 2.04
C PHE A 336 -9.94 20.86 2.73
N ILE A 337 -8.92 20.05 2.34
CA ILE A 337 -8.61 18.79 2.98
C ILE A 337 -8.27 19.02 4.47
N ASN A 338 -7.37 19.97 4.76
CA ASN A 338 -7.05 20.35 6.13
C ASN A 338 -8.29 20.80 6.93
N GLN A 339 -9.25 21.49 6.31
CA GLN A 339 -10.51 21.87 6.96
C GLN A 339 -11.35 20.63 7.33
N VAL A 340 -11.48 19.66 6.41
CA VAL A 340 -12.19 18.41 6.67
C VAL A 340 -11.51 17.61 7.80
N GLU A 341 -10.19 17.52 7.77
CA GLU A 341 -9.40 16.81 8.79
C GLU A 341 -9.50 17.52 10.15
N ALA A 342 -9.41 18.85 10.20
CA ALA A 342 -9.56 19.64 11.42
C ALA A 342 -10.95 19.49 12.04
N ASP A 343 -12.01 19.49 11.22
CA ASP A 343 -13.40 19.29 11.66
C ASP A 343 -13.58 17.89 12.24
N ALA A 344 -13.12 16.85 11.55
CA ALA A 344 -13.15 15.47 12.04
C ALA A 344 -12.31 15.29 13.32
N GLY A 345 -11.14 15.93 13.38
CA GLY A 345 -10.25 15.95 14.54
C GLY A 345 -10.75 16.82 15.69
N GLN A 346 -11.70 17.73 15.47
CA GLN A 346 -12.14 18.76 16.44
C GLN A 346 -10.95 19.51 17.05
N VAL A 347 -10.01 19.92 16.19
CA VAL A 347 -8.80 20.68 16.52
C VAL A 347 -8.56 21.77 15.50
N ASP A 348 -7.77 22.78 15.85
CA ASP A 348 -7.49 23.91 14.96
C ASP A 348 -6.38 23.62 13.95
N ILE A 349 -5.43 22.75 14.31
CA ILE A 349 -4.24 22.48 13.50
C ILE A 349 -4.42 21.15 12.77
N ALA A 350 -4.28 21.20 11.44
CA ALA A 350 -4.29 20.02 10.58
C ALA A 350 -3.07 19.99 9.66
N ALA A 351 -2.66 18.80 9.27
CA ALA A 351 -1.52 18.57 8.39
C ALA A 351 -1.85 17.52 7.33
N THR A 352 -1.89 17.93 6.07
CA THR A 352 -2.14 17.06 4.92
C THR A 352 -1.09 17.22 3.84
N ALA A 353 -0.97 16.25 2.92
CA ALA A 353 -0.01 16.26 1.82
C ALA A 353 -0.70 16.30 0.45
N LEU A 354 -0.03 16.87 -0.54
CA LEU A 354 -0.32 16.61 -1.95
C LEU A 354 0.48 15.37 -2.36
N PHE A 355 -0.18 14.20 -2.38
CA PHE A 355 0.48 12.89 -2.39
C PHE A 355 1.40 12.64 -3.58
N ASN A 356 1.00 13.08 -4.78
CA ASN A 356 1.78 12.93 -6.01
C ASN A 356 1.38 14.03 -7.01
N ASP A 357 1.97 13.99 -8.21
CA ASP A 357 1.70 14.96 -9.27
C ASP A 357 0.57 14.53 -10.22
N ASP A 358 -0.15 13.43 -9.90
CA ASP A 358 -1.36 13.01 -10.62
C ASP A 358 -2.65 13.53 -9.96
N VAL A 359 -2.58 14.01 -8.72
CA VAL A 359 -3.73 14.56 -7.99
C VAL A 359 -4.25 15.81 -8.68
N ALA A 360 -5.42 15.70 -9.32
CA ALA A 360 -6.04 16.80 -10.05
C ALA A 360 -6.90 17.73 -9.17
N GLY A 361 -7.09 17.41 -7.88
CA GLY A 361 -8.02 18.13 -6.99
C GLY A 361 -9.48 17.91 -7.37
N LEU A 362 -10.37 18.85 -6.98
CA LEU A 362 -11.82 18.72 -7.12
C LEU A 362 -12.38 19.77 -8.08
N GLY A 363 -13.39 19.36 -8.88
CA GLY A 363 -14.12 20.24 -9.79
C GLY A 363 -15.25 21.02 -9.10
N GLU A 364 -16.00 21.82 -9.88
CA GLU A 364 -17.17 22.57 -9.35
C GLU A 364 -18.28 21.64 -8.87
N THR A 365 -18.62 20.60 -9.64
CA THR A 365 -19.47 19.49 -9.19
C THR A 365 -18.55 18.34 -8.82
N VAL A 366 -18.53 17.99 -7.55
CA VAL A 366 -17.65 16.94 -7.03
C VAL A 366 -18.38 15.62 -7.09
N THR A 367 -17.76 14.62 -7.70
CA THR A 367 -18.22 13.23 -7.69
C THR A 367 -17.34 12.37 -6.76
N ARG A 368 -17.83 11.19 -6.38
CA ARG A 368 -17.03 10.20 -5.63
C ARG A 368 -15.73 9.87 -6.35
N ARG A 369 -15.79 9.73 -7.68
CA ARG A 369 -14.60 9.52 -8.54
C ARG A 369 -13.54 10.57 -8.33
N GLN A 370 -13.93 11.83 -8.27
CA GLN A 370 -12.99 12.92 -8.05
C GLN A 370 -12.40 12.88 -6.64
N VAL A 371 -13.18 12.53 -5.62
CA VAL A 371 -12.68 12.40 -4.25
C VAL A 371 -11.65 11.28 -4.16
N LEU A 372 -11.99 10.07 -4.60
CA LEU A 372 -11.09 8.90 -4.55
C LEU A 372 -9.82 9.09 -5.40
N ASN A 373 -9.92 9.75 -6.56
CA ASN A 373 -8.75 10.07 -7.39
C ASN A 373 -7.86 11.16 -6.76
N SER A 374 -8.46 12.08 -5.99
CA SER A 374 -7.71 13.16 -5.32
C SER A 374 -7.08 12.72 -4.02
N TYR A 375 -7.72 11.79 -3.31
CA TYR A 375 -7.24 11.22 -2.06
C TYR A 375 -7.18 9.68 -2.18
N PRO A 376 -6.14 9.15 -2.84
CA PRO A 376 -6.10 7.75 -3.29
C PRO A 376 -5.74 6.73 -2.19
N TYR A 377 -5.37 7.18 -0.99
CA TYR A 377 -4.99 6.31 0.11
C TYR A 377 -6.13 6.15 1.12
N PRO A 378 -6.37 4.96 1.66
CA PRO A 378 -7.40 4.71 2.67
C PRO A 378 -6.97 5.16 4.08
N ASN A 379 -6.21 6.26 4.14
CA ASN A 379 -5.70 6.79 5.40
C ASN A 379 -6.84 7.13 6.37
N THR A 380 -6.71 6.72 7.60
CA THR A 380 -7.46 7.22 8.75
C THR A 380 -6.71 8.38 9.41
N LEU A 381 -7.31 9.02 10.40
CA LEU A 381 -6.72 10.17 11.08
C LEU A 381 -6.39 9.87 12.54
N VAL A 382 -5.37 10.57 13.04
CA VAL A 382 -5.05 10.62 14.46
C VAL A 382 -4.90 12.07 14.91
N VAL A 383 -5.25 12.34 16.16
CA VAL A 383 -4.94 13.59 16.84
C VAL A 383 -3.81 13.31 17.82
N GLU A 384 -2.70 13.99 17.65
CA GLU A 384 -1.57 13.96 18.58
C GLU A 384 -1.49 15.23 19.42
N ARG A 385 -1.11 15.07 20.68
CA ARG A 385 -0.65 16.18 21.53
C ARG A 385 0.86 16.29 21.49
N VAL A 386 1.33 17.37 20.89
CA VAL A 386 2.75 17.62 20.64
C VAL A 386 3.21 18.91 21.31
N THR A 387 4.53 19.09 21.45
CA THR A 387 5.11 20.36 21.89
C THR A 387 5.33 21.30 20.70
N GLY A 388 5.45 22.61 20.96
CA GLY A 388 5.84 23.56 19.92
C GLY A 388 7.23 23.26 19.33
N ALA A 389 8.12 22.63 20.10
CA ALA A 389 9.41 22.13 19.60
C ALA A 389 9.21 20.98 18.59
N ASP A 390 8.29 20.04 18.86
CA ASP A 390 7.94 18.96 17.92
C ASP A 390 7.35 19.53 16.63
N LEU A 391 6.39 20.46 16.74
CA LEU A 391 5.78 21.12 15.57
C LEU A 391 6.83 21.84 14.73
N LYS A 392 7.75 22.59 15.38
CA LYS A 392 8.85 23.23 14.67
C LYS A 392 9.75 22.21 13.97
N ALA A 393 10.08 21.09 14.62
CA ALA A 393 10.89 20.03 14.01
C ALA A 393 10.18 19.39 12.79
N ALA A 394 8.87 19.20 12.86
CA ALA A 394 8.08 18.72 11.72
C ALA A 394 8.12 19.71 10.55
N LEU A 395 7.97 21.00 10.82
CA LEU A 395 8.08 22.05 9.80
C LEU A 395 9.51 22.16 9.22
N GLU A 396 10.56 21.91 10.01
CA GLU A 396 11.95 21.83 9.48
C GLU A 396 12.12 20.63 8.52
N ARG A 397 11.47 19.49 8.82
CA ARG A 397 11.42 18.37 7.87
C ARG A 397 10.66 18.75 6.59
N CYS A 398 9.53 19.45 6.70
CA CYS A 398 8.83 20.01 5.54
C CYS A 398 9.72 20.98 4.74
N ALA A 399 10.45 21.89 5.41
CA ALA A 399 11.32 22.84 4.74
C ALA A 399 12.50 22.18 4.00
N SER A 400 12.90 20.96 4.40
CA SER A 400 13.93 20.19 3.72
C SER A 400 13.50 19.63 2.35
N PHE A 401 12.17 19.61 2.07
CA PHE A 401 11.60 19.22 0.77
C PHE A 401 12.09 20.12 -0.36
N PHE A 402 12.39 21.36 -0.07
CA PHE A 402 12.82 22.34 -1.07
C PHE A 402 14.32 22.53 -1.08
N THR A 403 14.86 22.75 -2.27
CA THR A 403 16.25 23.15 -2.48
C THR A 403 16.34 24.32 -3.47
N LEU A 404 17.38 25.12 -3.33
CA LEU A 404 17.69 26.21 -4.27
C LEU A 404 18.71 25.70 -5.29
N GLN A 405 18.32 25.66 -6.57
CA GLN A 405 19.21 25.35 -7.69
C GLN A 405 19.22 26.52 -8.69
N ASN A 406 20.36 27.15 -8.87
CA ASN A 406 20.52 28.31 -9.76
C ASN A 406 19.50 29.45 -9.48
N GLY A 407 19.13 29.66 -8.22
CA GLY A 407 18.16 30.66 -7.80
C GLY A 407 16.69 30.27 -7.97
N ALA A 408 16.39 29.09 -8.52
CA ALA A 408 15.05 28.51 -8.58
C ALA A 408 14.83 27.55 -7.42
N ILE A 409 13.57 27.48 -6.93
CA ILE A 409 13.18 26.48 -5.92
C ILE A 409 12.77 25.19 -6.67
N THR A 410 13.36 24.07 -6.25
CA THR A 410 13.04 22.73 -6.78
C THR A 410 12.83 21.76 -5.62
N VAL A 411 12.29 20.58 -5.91
CA VAL A 411 12.17 19.48 -4.95
C VAL A 411 13.58 18.92 -4.66
N SER A 412 13.86 18.65 -3.41
CA SER A 412 15.12 18.01 -2.98
C SER A 412 15.19 16.57 -3.46
N GLU A 413 16.38 16.15 -3.91
CA GLU A 413 16.65 14.79 -4.38
C GLU A 413 16.32 13.72 -3.31
N ALA A 414 16.44 14.06 -2.03
CA ALA A 414 16.08 13.17 -0.92
C ALA A 414 14.60 12.74 -0.91
N PHE A 415 13.72 13.44 -1.63
CA PHE A 415 12.29 13.08 -1.77
C PHE A 415 11.96 12.46 -3.13
N THR A 416 12.95 12.24 -3.98
CA THR A 416 12.75 11.69 -5.33
C THR A 416 13.65 10.49 -5.65
N THR A 417 14.67 10.24 -4.80
CA THR A 417 15.66 9.17 -5.00
C THR A 417 15.97 8.48 -3.67
N PRO A 418 15.96 7.16 -3.58
CA PRO A 418 15.75 6.17 -4.65
C PRO A 418 14.28 5.95 -5.01
N LYS A 419 13.34 6.49 -4.23
CA LYS A 419 11.89 6.40 -4.42
C LYS A 419 11.30 7.80 -4.45
N VAL A 420 10.26 8.01 -5.26
CA VAL A 420 9.50 9.26 -5.27
C VAL A 420 8.54 9.27 -4.09
N GLU A 421 8.76 10.19 -3.14
CA GLU A 421 8.03 10.28 -1.88
C GLU A 421 7.47 11.69 -1.63
N LEU A 422 6.80 12.26 -2.65
CA LEU A 422 6.21 13.60 -2.58
C LEU A 422 5.17 13.73 -1.47
N TYR A 423 4.55 12.61 -1.06
CA TYR A 423 3.62 12.51 0.07
C TYR A 423 4.26 12.77 1.45
N ASN A 424 5.59 12.88 1.52
CA ASN A 424 6.30 13.20 2.76
C ASN A 424 6.49 14.73 2.97
N TYR A 425 5.81 15.56 2.19
CA TYR A 425 5.72 17.01 2.41
C TYR A 425 4.31 17.39 2.83
N ASP A 426 4.15 17.80 4.08
CA ASP A 426 2.86 18.22 4.64
C ASP A 426 2.68 19.74 4.56
N VAL A 427 1.45 20.17 4.28
CA VAL A 427 0.99 21.55 4.35
C VAL A 427 0.07 21.69 5.56
N TYR A 428 0.35 22.66 6.41
CA TYR A 428 -0.37 22.87 7.66
C TYR A 428 -1.43 23.96 7.54
N ALA A 429 -2.57 23.75 8.20
CA ALA A 429 -3.57 24.78 8.50
C ALA A 429 -3.61 25.07 10.00
N GLY A 430 -4.21 26.20 10.41
CA GLY A 430 -4.37 26.60 11.81
C GLY A 430 -3.14 27.28 12.43
N ILE A 431 -2.03 27.35 11.71
CA ILE A 431 -0.79 28.03 12.12
C ILE A 431 -0.28 28.93 10.99
N ASP A 432 0.47 29.99 11.33
CA ASP A 432 1.23 30.76 10.34
C ASP A 432 2.72 30.43 10.46
N TYR A 433 3.37 30.16 9.33
CA TYR A 433 4.78 29.76 9.35
C TYR A 433 5.55 30.27 8.12
N THR A 434 6.86 30.47 8.33
CA THR A 434 7.76 30.97 7.28
C THR A 434 8.99 30.06 7.17
N PHE A 435 9.24 29.59 5.94
CA PHE A 435 10.51 28.97 5.58
C PHE A 435 11.43 29.99 4.92
N ASP A 436 12.69 30.04 5.35
CA ASP A 436 13.77 30.76 4.69
C ASP A 436 14.76 29.74 4.12
N LEU A 437 14.67 29.50 2.80
CA LEU A 437 15.48 28.50 2.12
C LEU A 437 16.95 28.90 1.96
N THR A 438 17.31 30.15 2.29
CA THR A 438 18.71 30.59 2.34
C THR A 438 19.43 30.09 3.59
N GLN A 439 18.67 29.68 4.62
CA GLN A 439 19.21 29.11 5.84
C GLN A 439 19.58 27.63 5.65
N PRO A 440 20.55 27.13 6.43
CA PRO A 440 20.86 25.70 6.47
C PRO A 440 19.64 24.85 6.84
N GLN A 441 19.59 23.61 6.34
CA GLN A 441 18.56 22.65 6.78
C GLN A 441 18.57 22.51 8.31
N GLY A 442 17.37 22.40 8.90
CA GLY A 442 17.17 22.36 10.36
C GLY A 442 17.08 23.72 11.03
N THR A 443 17.25 24.83 10.26
CA THR A 443 17.12 26.21 10.76
C THR A 443 16.31 27.11 9.81
N ARG A 444 15.51 26.50 8.94
CA ARG A 444 14.73 27.17 7.89
C ARG A 444 13.41 27.75 8.39
N VAL A 445 12.88 27.26 9.50
CA VAL A 445 11.65 27.78 10.11
C VAL A 445 11.98 29.04 10.89
N THR A 446 11.77 30.21 10.28
CA THR A 446 12.15 31.52 10.83
C THR A 446 11.00 32.23 11.53
N ALA A 447 9.75 31.82 11.30
CA ALA A 447 8.58 32.28 12.03
C ALA A 447 7.60 31.13 12.20
N LEU A 448 6.95 31.04 13.35
CA LEU A 448 5.89 30.10 13.68
C LEU A 448 4.97 30.74 14.72
N SER A 449 3.69 30.88 14.38
CA SER A 449 2.68 31.44 15.27
C SER A 449 1.38 30.64 15.24
N TYR A 450 0.67 30.64 16.37
CA TYR A 450 -0.63 30.05 16.55
C TYR A 450 -1.54 31.09 17.20
N HIS A 451 -2.72 31.33 16.60
CA HIS A 451 -3.63 32.44 16.97
C HIS A 451 -2.93 33.80 17.06
N GLY A 452 -2.01 34.06 16.11
CA GLY A 452 -1.25 35.31 16.04
C GLY A 452 -0.19 35.50 17.14
N GLN A 453 0.07 34.47 17.97
CA GLN A 453 1.13 34.50 19.01
C GLN A 453 2.26 33.55 18.64
N PRO A 454 3.52 33.94 18.88
CA PRO A 454 4.65 33.04 18.66
C PRO A 454 4.53 31.76 19.48
N VAL A 455 4.69 30.59 18.82
CA VAL A 455 4.65 29.29 19.47
C VAL A 455 5.88 29.11 20.36
N GLN A 456 5.66 28.78 21.65
CA GLN A 456 6.73 28.46 22.59
C GLN A 456 7.13 26.98 22.48
N ALA A 457 8.40 26.68 22.77
CA ALA A 457 8.94 25.32 22.59
C ALA A 457 8.21 24.24 23.42
N ASP A 458 7.74 24.59 24.60
CA ASP A 458 7.03 23.70 25.54
C ASP A 458 5.50 23.80 25.44
N GLN A 459 4.98 24.69 24.57
CA GLN A 459 3.53 24.83 24.37
C GLN A 459 2.93 23.55 23.85
N GLN A 460 1.87 23.08 24.51
CA GLN A 460 1.13 21.90 24.06
C GLN A 460 0.12 22.29 22.98
N LEU A 461 0.12 21.53 21.88
CA LEU A 461 -0.72 21.74 20.71
C LEU A 461 -1.32 20.41 20.28
N ASP A 462 -2.59 20.41 19.92
CA ASP A 462 -3.28 19.24 19.38
C ASP A 462 -3.34 19.38 17.85
N ILE A 463 -2.84 18.38 17.14
CA ILE A 463 -2.73 18.37 15.67
C ILE A 463 -3.38 17.11 15.13
N VAL A 464 -4.24 17.26 14.11
CA VAL A 464 -4.76 16.13 13.33
C VAL A 464 -3.90 15.89 12.10
N MET A 465 -3.64 14.64 11.79
CA MET A 465 -2.90 14.19 10.61
C MET A 465 -3.30 12.76 10.25
N ASN A 466 -2.92 12.29 9.08
CA ASN A 466 -3.11 10.88 8.74
C ASN A 466 -2.28 9.97 9.66
N GLN A 467 -2.78 8.74 9.87
CA GLN A 467 -2.17 7.81 10.81
C GLN A 467 -0.74 7.42 10.45
N TYR A 468 -0.41 7.30 9.16
CA TYR A 468 0.96 7.07 8.72
C TYR A 468 1.91 8.15 9.28
N ARG A 469 1.52 9.42 9.19
CA ARG A 469 2.30 10.54 9.74
C ARG A 469 2.37 10.50 11.26
N GLY A 470 1.23 10.27 11.93
CA GLY A 470 1.15 10.19 13.40
C GLY A 470 1.96 9.02 14.00
N ASN A 471 2.30 8.01 13.23
CA ASN A 471 3.23 6.95 13.63
C ASN A 471 4.69 7.24 13.26
N GLY A 472 5.00 8.44 12.78
CA GLY A 472 6.36 8.87 12.44
C GLY A 472 6.80 8.55 11.02
N GLY A 473 5.88 8.12 10.17
CA GLY A 473 6.14 7.81 8.77
C GLY A 473 6.75 9.00 8.02
N GLY A 474 7.63 8.74 7.02
CA GLY A 474 8.28 9.77 6.20
C GLY A 474 9.36 10.56 6.91
N GLU A 475 10.02 9.96 7.91
CA GLU A 475 11.08 10.58 8.71
C GLU A 475 10.58 11.74 9.60
N TYR A 476 9.42 11.55 10.25
CA TYR A 476 8.88 12.46 11.26
C TYR A 476 8.96 11.87 12.68
N PRO A 477 10.17 11.63 13.24
CA PRO A 477 10.32 10.94 14.54
C PRO A 477 9.75 11.72 15.73
N MET A 478 9.38 12.98 15.54
CA MET A 478 8.68 13.79 16.54
C MET A 478 7.22 13.36 16.74
N PHE A 479 6.58 12.76 15.72
CA PHE A 479 5.27 12.13 15.79
C PHE A 479 5.41 10.64 16.16
N ARG A 480 4.52 10.12 16.98
CA ARG A 480 4.59 8.72 17.43
C ARG A 480 3.32 8.30 18.16
N ALA A 481 2.98 7.03 18.07
CA ALA A 481 1.79 6.44 18.68
C ALA A 481 1.58 6.81 20.17
N SER A 482 2.66 6.98 20.95
CA SER A 482 2.56 7.38 22.36
C SER A 482 2.04 8.79 22.62
N LYS A 483 1.91 9.61 21.59
CA LYS A 483 1.36 10.98 21.63
C LYS A 483 -0.07 11.07 21.13
N ILE A 484 -0.59 9.99 20.54
CA ILE A 484 -1.96 9.93 20.04
C ILE A 484 -2.93 10.04 21.22
N ILE A 485 -3.82 11.02 21.15
CA ILE A 485 -4.86 11.26 22.15
C ILE A 485 -6.26 10.90 21.62
N ARG A 486 -6.40 10.71 20.30
CA ARG A 486 -7.63 10.26 19.65
C ARG A 486 -7.33 9.66 18.28
N GLU A 487 -8.03 8.58 17.95
CA GLU A 487 -8.07 7.96 16.62
C GLU A 487 -9.43 8.23 15.97
N ILE A 488 -9.43 8.51 14.66
CA ILE A 488 -10.62 8.65 13.83
C ILE A 488 -10.53 7.57 12.75
N ASN A 489 -11.30 6.50 12.90
CA ASN A 489 -11.19 5.28 12.11
C ASN A 489 -12.00 5.32 10.79
N THR A 490 -12.50 6.49 10.39
CA THR A 490 -13.12 6.72 9.08
C THR A 490 -12.05 7.16 8.10
N SER A 491 -12.05 6.61 6.89
CA SER A 491 -11.09 7.02 5.86
C SER A 491 -11.25 8.51 5.52
N VAL A 492 -10.16 9.19 5.20
CA VAL A 492 -10.23 10.62 4.83
C VAL A 492 -11.07 10.82 3.57
N ALA A 493 -11.05 9.89 2.63
CA ALA A 493 -11.91 9.95 1.45
C ALA A 493 -13.40 9.92 1.82
N ASP A 494 -13.80 9.10 2.78
CA ASP A 494 -15.18 9.07 3.30
C ASP A 494 -15.50 10.34 4.09
N LEU A 495 -14.57 10.83 4.93
CA LEU A 495 -14.73 12.11 5.64
C LEU A 495 -14.95 13.28 4.66
N ILE A 496 -14.23 13.31 3.53
CA ILE A 496 -14.42 14.31 2.47
C ILE A 496 -15.82 14.19 1.86
N GLN A 497 -16.28 12.97 1.58
CA GLN A 497 -17.62 12.73 1.04
C GLN A 497 -18.70 13.15 2.03
N ASP A 498 -18.59 12.74 3.28
CA ASP A 498 -19.54 13.08 4.34
C ASP A 498 -19.60 14.58 4.58
N TYR A 499 -18.44 15.25 4.59
CA TYR A 499 -18.35 16.70 4.72
C TYR A 499 -19.08 17.41 3.57
N LEU A 500 -18.88 16.97 2.32
CA LEU A 500 -19.54 17.53 1.14
C LEU A 500 -21.04 17.28 1.14
N VAL A 501 -21.50 16.13 1.63
CA VAL A 501 -22.93 15.83 1.79
C VAL A 501 -23.54 16.71 2.88
N ALA A 502 -22.86 16.92 4.00
CA ALA A 502 -23.31 17.80 5.09
C ALA A 502 -23.24 19.29 4.70
N HIS A 503 -22.31 19.66 3.82
CA HIS A 503 -22.10 21.02 3.32
C HIS A 503 -22.19 21.02 1.78
N PRO A 504 -23.40 20.98 1.19
CA PRO A 504 -23.58 20.78 -0.24
C PRO A 504 -22.91 21.83 -1.14
N THR A 505 -22.53 22.97 -0.55
CA THR A 505 -21.70 23.99 -1.22
C THR A 505 -20.55 24.39 -0.32
N VAL A 506 -19.34 24.13 -0.76
CA VAL A 506 -18.09 24.54 -0.11
C VAL A 506 -17.48 25.71 -0.87
N ILE A 507 -16.98 26.71 -0.12
CA ILE A 507 -16.31 27.87 -0.72
C ILE A 507 -14.80 27.68 -0.61
N GLY A 508 -14.16 27.41 -1.74
CA GLY A 508 -12.70 27.31 -1.83
C GLY A 508 -12.02 28.62 -1.46
N GLN A 509 -10.98 28.53 -0.64
CA GLN A 509 -10.21 29.68 -0.15
C GLN A 509 -8.71 29.43 -0.34
N GLN A 510 -8.01 30.41 -0.93
CA GLN A 510 -6.55 30.38 -1.01
C GLN A 510 -5.95 30.60 0.38
N PRO A 511 -5.18 29.66 0.95
CA PRO A 511 -4.51 29.87 2.23
C PRO A 511 -3.42 30.95 2.09
N GLN A 512 -3.13 31.64 3.19
CA GLN A 512 -2.11 32.69 3.25
C GLN A 512 -1.16 32.52 4.45
N ASN A 513 -1.18 31.36 5.06
CA ASN A 513 -0.49 31.04 6.29
C ASN A 513 0.93 30.47 6.10
N LEU A 514 1.35 30.23 4.84
CA LEU A 514 2.71 29.79 4.47
C LEU A 514 3.44 30.91 3.71
N THR A 515 4.63 31.25 4.15
CA THR A 515 5.56 32.13 3.43
C THR A 515 6.88 31.39 3.19
N ILE A 516 7.36 31.38 1.93
CA ILE A 516 8.67 30.83 1.56
C ILE A 516 9.56 31.95 1.06
N LYS A 517 10.69 32.20 1.74
CA LYS A 517 11.74 33.15 1.37
C LYS A 517 12.88 32.43 0.63
N ARG A 518 13.47 33.11 -0.36
CA ARG A 518 14.56 32.64 -1.21
C ARG A 518 15.61 33.74 -1.40
#